data_61e7bca5444c851dbf938a1326a00086
#
_entry.id   61e7bca5444c851dbf938a1326a00086
#
_cell.length_a   1.000
_cell.length_b   1.000
_cell.length_c   1.000
_cell.angle_alpha   90.00
_cell.angle_beta   90.00
_cell.angle_gamma   90.00
#
_symmetry.space_group_name_H-M   'P 1'
#
loop_
_entity.id
_entity.type
_entity.pdbx_description
1 polymer ?
#
loop_
_entity_poly.entity_id
_entity_poly.type
_entity_poly.pdbx_seq_one_letter_code
_entity_poly.pdbx_strand_id
1 'polypeptide(L)'
;MKQLPPDTPEQSLITQYKGPRLVVKAYAGTGKTTTLVKYAHNNLDSRILYLAYNRAIRDEAREKFPANVDCKTSHQLAYATIGRGYQHKLSGNLRLTDIAQAVNTKNWTFAKDILDTLNAFMCSADMRILYTHFARADTGKVLTSKQERYQIQVVEGAELIWKRMTNVQDPFPTVHDCYLKQYQLGMPNLSRRYTTILFDEAQDANPVTSSIVLQQNCKVILVGDRHQQIYRFRGANNALDSKELMNADQLYPKFHVCFLLASKITISRRI
;
A
#
# COMPACT_ATOMS: atom_id res chain seq x y z
N MET A 1 -20.99 17.03 -18.65
CA MET A 1 -19.81 16.97 -17.73
C MET A 1 -19.90 18.15 -16.78
N LYS A 2 -19.87 17.93 -15.44
CA LYS A 2 -19.72 19.05 -14.50
C LYS A 2 -18.36 19.71 -14.76
N GLN A 3 -18.37 21.01 -15.01
CA GLN A 3 -17.15 21.78 -15.19
C GLN A 3 -16.29 21.69 -13.92
N LEU A 4 -15.06 21.17 -14.02
CA LEU A 4 -14.14 21.10 -12.88
C LEU A 4 -13.73 22.54 -12.51
N PRO A 5 -13.55 22.85 -11.22
CA PRO A 5 -13.14 24.19 -10.79
C PRO A 5 -11.77 24.57 -11.38
N PRO A 6 -11.44 25.86 -11.55
CA PRO A 6 -10.14 26.28 -12.04
C PRO A 6 -9.01 25.79 -11.12
N ASP A 7 -7.83 25.53 -11.69
CA ASP A 7 -6.65 25.09 -10.94
C ASP A 7 -6.07 26.23 -10.11
N THR A 8 -5.59 25.89 -8.91
CA THR A 8 -4.63 26.76 -8.22
C THR A 8 -3.28 26.69 -8.94
N PRO A 9 -2.36 27.67 -8.71
CA PRO A 9 -1.02 27.61 -9.28
C PRO A 9 -0.30 26.29 -9.01
N GLU A 10 -0.41 25.75 -7.79
CA GLU A 10 0.21 24.48 -7.39
C GLU A 10 -0.45 23.28 -8.09
N GLN A 11 -1.77 23.30 -8.25
CA GLN A 11 -2.48 22.26 -9.01
C GLN A 11 -2.06 22.27 -10.47
N SER A 12 -1.87 23.46 -11.06
CA SER A 12 -1.36 23.61 -12.43
C SER A 12 0.03 23.01 -12.61
N LEU A 13 0.93 23.14 -11.62
CA LEU A 13 2.24 22.48 -11.65
C LEU A 13 2.11 20.95 -11.66
N ILE A 14 1.16 20.39 -10.93
CA ILE A 14 0.91 18.95 -10.91
C ILE A 14 0.30 18.49 -12.24
N THR A 15 -0.73 19.17 -12.72
CA THR A 15 -1.45 18.80 -13.95
C THR A 15 -0.59 18.89 -15.21
N GLN A 16 0.44 19.70 -15.19
CA GLN A 16 1.41 19.90 -16.30
C GLN A 16 2.75 19.18 -16.08
N TYR A 17 2.90 18.41 -14.99
CA TYR A 17 4.16 17.79 -14.63
C TYR A 17 4.68 16.82 -15.69
N LYS A 18 5.94 16.97 -16.09
CA LYS A 18 6.62 16.16 -17.13
C LYS A 18 7.78 15.30 -16.61
N GLY A 19 8.26 15.55 -15.39
CA GLY A 19 9.36 14.81 -14.79
C GLY A 19 9.04 13.34 -14.50
N PRO A 20 10.04 12.55 -14.09
CA PRO A 20 9.88 11.11 -13.86
C PRO A 20 9.21 10.78 -12.53
N ARG A 21 9.45 11.56 -11.49
CA ARG A 21 8.94 11.30 -10.12
C ARG A 21 8.50 12.57 -9.44
N LEU A 22 7.27 12.60 -8.94
CA LEU A 22 6.69 13.71 -8.20
C LEU A 22 6.11 13.22 -6.88
N VAL A 23 6.43 13.90 -5.80
CA VAL A 23 5.84 13.72 -4.48
C VAL A 23 5.02 14.96 -4.13
N VAL A 24 3.72 14.77 -3.93
CA VAL A 24 2.78 15.82 -3.55
C VAL A 24 2.34 15.60 -2.11
N LYS A 25 2.83 16.43 -1.20
CA LYS A 25 2.46 16.40 0.23
C LYS A 25 1.34 17.43 0.46
N ALA A 26 0.10 17.01 0.33
CA ALA A 26 -1.08 17.86 0.33
C ALA A 26 -2.04 17.50 1.47
N TYR A 27 -2.59 18.50 2.14
CA TYR A 27 -3.53 18.31 3.24
C TYR A 27 -4.92 17.83 2.79
N ALA A 28 -5.76 17.45 3.77
CA ALA A 28 -7.17 17.14 3.54
C ALA A 28 -7.90 18.30 2.82
N GLY A 29 -8.80 17.96 1.92
CA GLY A 29 -9.66 18.94 1.25
C GLY A 29 -8.97 19.80 0.18
N THR A 30 -7.69 19.59 -0.13
CA THR A 30 -6.97 20.34 -1.17
C THR A 30 -7.28 19.92 -2.61
N GLY A 31 -8.23 18.99 -2.79
CA GLY A 31 -8.59 18.51 -4.12
C GLY A 31 -7.59 17.52 -4.74
N LYS A 32 -6.88 16.73 -3.93
CA LYS A 32 -5.88 15.74 -4.38
C LYS A 32 -6.37 14.92 -5.57
N THR A 33 -7.43 14.15 -5.38
CA THR A 33 -8.01 13.27 -6.41
C THR A 33 -8.50 14.05 -7.64
N THR A 34 -9.13 15.22 -7.44
CA THR A 34 -9.57 16.11 -8.54
C THR A 34 -8.37 16.56 -9.39
N THR A 35 -7.25 16.90 -8.76
CA THR A 35 -6.01 17.29 -9.47
C THR A 35 -5.45 16.13 -10.28
N LEU A 36 -5.48 14.89 -9.75
CA LEU A 36 -5.07 13.70 -10.48
C LEU A 36 -5.99 13.39 -11.67
N VAL A 37 -7.31 13.61 -11.52
CA VAL A 37 -8.27 13.49 -12.64
C VAL A 37 -7.93 14.50 -13.75
N LYS A 38 -7.66 15.76 -13.40
CA LYS A 38 -7.24 16.79 -14.38
C LYS A 38 -5.92 16.43 -15.04
N TYR A 39 -4.94 15.92 -14.27
CA TYR A 39 -3.68 15.39 -14.84
C TYR A 39 -3.97 14.33 -15.91
N ALA A 40 -4.85 13.40 -15.65
CA ALA A 40 -5.21 12.34 -16.59
C ALA A 40 -5.88 12.91 -17.86
N HIS A 41 -6.78 13.89 -17.73
CA HIS A 41 -7.37 14.59 -18.89
C HIS A 41 -6.35 15.35 -19.72
N ASN A 42 -5.31 15.91 -19.11
CA ASN A 42 -4.23 16.61 -19.82
C ASN A 42 -3.22 15.64 -20.48
N ASN A 43 -3.34 14.32 -20.25
CA ASN A 43 -2.42 13.30 -20.74
C ASN A 43 -3.19 12.09 -21.32
N LEU A 44 -4.14 12.33 -22.22
CA LEU A 44 -5.03 11.28 -22.77
C LEU A 44 -4.27 10.21 -23.56
N ASP A 45 -3.13 10.53 -24.18
CA ASP A 45 -2.26 9.60 -24.89
C ASP A 45 -1.47 8.67 -23.96
N SER A 46 -1.48 8.94 -22.66
CA SER A 46 -0.76 8.17 -21.67
C SER A 46 -1.62 6.99 -21.17
N ARG A 47 -1.02 5.82 -21.00
CA ARG A 47 -1.63 4.69 -20.31
C ARG A 47 -1.34 4.82 -18.83
N ILE A 48 -2.34 5.19 -18.04
CA ILE A 48 -2.19 5.55 -16.64
C ILE A 48 -2.74 4.44 -15.75
N LEU A 49 -1.99 4.06 -14.72
CA LEU A 49 -2.50 3.28 -13.59
C LEU A 49 -2.80 4.21 -12.43
N TYR A 50 -4.06 4.26 -12.00
CA TYR A 50 -4.42 4.86 -10.72
C TYR A 50 -4.47 3.75 -9.66
N LEU A 51 -3.57 3.83 -8.67
CA LEU A 51 -3.48 2.87 -7.60
C LEU A 51 -4.21 3.40 -6.37
N ALA A 52 -5.38 2.82 -6.10
CA ALA A 52 -6.23 3.16 -4.97
C ALA A 52 -5.88 2.33 -3.74
N TYR A 53 -6.01 2.92 -2.55
CA TYR A 53 -5.81 2.24 -1.28
C TYR A 53 -6.81 1.08 -1.06
N ASN A 54 -8.08 1.27 -1.40
CA ASN A 54 -9.13 0.27 -1.22
C ASN A 54 -10.13 0.23 -2.39
N ARG A 55 -11.09 -0.71 -2.33
CA ARG A 55 -12.09 -0.90 -3.39
C ARG A 55 -13.04 0.28 -3.52
N ALA A 56 -13.47 0.89 -2.42
CA ALA A 56 -14.41 2.01 -2.44
C ALA A 56 -13.80 3.22 -3.17
N ILE A 57 -12.55 3.59 -2.81
CA ILE A 57 -11.81 4.69 -3.48
C ILE A 57 -11.59 4.37 -4.97
N ARG A 58 -11.26 3.12 -5.30
CA ARG A 58 -11.10 2.69 -6.70
C ARG A 58 -12.40 2.85 -7.49
N ASP A 59 -13.55 2.43 -6.93
CA ASP A 59 -14.83 2.47 -7.64
C ASP A 59 -15.28 3.92 -7.86
N GLU A 60 -15.12 4.78 -6.87
CA GLU A 60 -15.32 6.23 -7.00
C GLU A 60 -14.38 6.85 -8.05
N ALA A 61 -13.13 6.41 -8.09
CA ALA A 61 -12.16 6.89 -9.07
C ALA A 61 -12.56 6.51 -10.51
N ARG A 62 -13.07 5.30 -10.73
CA ARG A 62 -13.52 4.84 -12.05
C ARG A 62 -14.61 5.69 -12.67
N GLU A 63 -15.44 6.32 -11.83
CA GLU A 63 -16.50 7.22 -12.30
C GLU A 63 -15.96 8.60 -12.72
N LYS A 64 -14.78 8.97 -12.22
CA LYS A 64 -14.21 10.32 -12.38
C LYS A 64 -13.09 10.38 -13.41
N PHE A 65 -12.31 9.32 -13.54
CA PHE A 65 -11.15 9.29 -14.44
C PHE A 65 -11.56 8.99 -15.89
N PRO A 66 -10.83 9.54 -16.87
CA PRO A 66 -11.02 9.20 -18.29
C PRO A 66 -10.59 7.77 -18.62
N ALA A 67 -10.99 7.28 -19.80
CA ALA A 67 -10.83 5.89 -20.24
C ALA A 67 -9.36 5.42 -20.35
N ASN A 68 -8.39 6.33 -20.45
CA ASN A 68 -6.96 6.01 -20.48
C ASN A 68 -6.39 5.66 -19.10
N VAL A 69 -7.22 5.69 -18.02
CA VAL A 69 -6.81 5.35 -16.65
C VAL A 69 -7.39 4.01 -16.21
N ASP A 70 -6.52 3.09 -15.84
CA ASP A 70 -6.87 1.80 -15.24
C ASP A 70 -6.85 1.94 -13.70
N CYS A 71 -8.03 2.04 -13.07
CA CYS A 71 -8.15 2.19 -11.62
C CYS A 71 -8.13 0.81 -10.94
N LYS A 72 -7.12 0.54 -10.12
CA LYS A 72 -6.94 -0.74 -9.40
C LYS A 72 -6.44 -0.55 -7.98
N THR A 73 -6.63 -1.57 -7.16
CA THR A 73 -5.90 -1.73 -5.90
C THR A 73 -4.67 -2.62 -6.13
N SER A 74 -3.67 -2.56 -5.24
CA SER A 74 -2.49 -3.44 -5.29
C SER A 74 -2.87 -4.92 -5.29
N HIS A 75 -3.85 -5.31 -4.45
CA HIS A 75 -4.38 -6.68 -4.41
C HIS A 75 -5.01 -7.12 -5.74
N GLN A 76 -5.68 -6.23 -6.47
CA GLN A 76 -6.25 -6.57 -7.78
C GLN A 76 -5.19 -6.81 -8.85
N LEU A 77 -4.09 -6.04 -8.83
CA LEU A 77 -2.94 -6.28 -9.70
C LEU A 77 -2.32 -7.65 -9.43
N ALA A 78 -2.06 -7.94 -8.15
CA ALA A 78 -1.48 -9.20 -7.71
C ALA A 78 -2.42 -10.40 -7.96
N TYR A 79 -3.73 -10.23 -7.72
CA TYR A 79 -4.72 -11.29 -7.95
C TYR A 79 -4.82 -11.69 -9.41
N ALA A 80 -4.80 -10.73 -10.33
CA ALA A 80 -4.88 -11.01 -11.76
C ALA A 80 -3.70 -11.86 -12.27
N THR A 81 -2.54 -11.72 -11.64
CA THR A 81 -1.29 -12.38 -12.08
C THR A 81 -1.04 -13.68 -11.29
N ILE A 82 -1.22 -13.65 -9.97
CA ILE A 82 -0.84 -14.73 -9.06
C ILE A 82 -2.05 -15.28 -8.30
N GLY A 83 -2.88 -14.39 -7.73
CA GLY A 83 -3.93 -14.76 -6.76
C GLY A 83 -4.98 -15.74 -7.30
N ARG A 84 -5.24 -15.74 -8.62
CA ARG A 84 -6.19 -16.68 -9.27
C ARG A 84 -5.81 -18.13 -9.04
N GLY A 85 -4.51 -18.44 -9.01
CA GLY A 85 -4.03 -19.82 -8.77
C GLY A 85 -4.36 -20.34 -7.38
N TYR A 86 -4.65 -19.45 -6.42
CA TYR A 86 -4.96 -19.79 -5.02
C TYR A 86 -6.45 -19.77 -4.69
N GLN A 87 -7.35 -19.53 -5.65
CA GLN A 87 -8.78 -19.34 -5.39
C GLN A 87 -9.39 -20.46 -4.57
N HIS A 88 -8.98 -21.71 -4.79
CA HIS A 88 -9.51 -22.91 -4.11
C HIS A 88 -9.14 -23.00 -2.62
N LYS A 89 -8.09 -22.30 -2.18
CA LYS A 89 -7.58 -22.32 -0.79
C LYS A 89 -7.51 -20.94 -0.14
N LEU A 90 -8.07 -19.93 -0.82
CA LEU A 90 -8.03 -18.55 -0.34
C LEU A 90 -8.95 -18.38 0.87
N SER A 91 -8.38 -17.87 1.96
CA SER A 91 -9.08 -17.58 3.22
C SER A 91 -8.95 -16.09 3.56
N GLY A 92 -9.91 -15.56 4.32
CA GLY A 92 -9.83 -14.18 4.81
C GLY A 92 -8.73 -13.97 5.84
N ASN A 93 -8.50 -14.98 6.70
CA ASN A 93 -7.48 -14.93 7.75
C ASN A 93 -6.88 -16.32 7.97
N LEU A 94 -5.63 -16.38 8.42
CA LEU A 94 -5.02 -17.58 8.96
C LEU A 94 -5.50 -17.79 10.40
N ARG A 95 -5.92 -18.99 10.72
CA ARG A 95 -6.31 -19.36 12.08
C ARG A 95 -5.07 -19.80 12.86
N LEU A 96 -5.03 -19.44 14.13
CA LEU A 96 -3.94 -19.86 15.01
C LEU A 96 -3.88 -21.39 15.16
N THR A 97 -5.06 -22.05 15.11
CA THR A 97 -5.19 -23.52 15.11
C THR A 97 -4.51 -24.18 13.91
N ASP A 98 -4.62 -23.56 12.72
CA ASP A 98 -4.01 -24.09 11.51
C ASP A 98 -2.47 -24.01 11.60
N ILE A 99 -1.96 -22.91 12.15
CA ILE A 99 -0.52 -22.73 12.42
C ILE A 99 -0.03 -23.78 13.44
N ALA A 100 -0.71 -23.89 14.59
CA ALA A 100 -0.32 -24.82 15.66
C ALA A 100 -0.30 -26.28 15.17
N GLN A 101 -1.27 -26.68 14.37
CA GLN A 101 -1.33 -28.00 13.74
C GLN A 101 -0.20 -28.19 12.73
N ALA A 102 0.07 -27.18 11.89
CA ALA A 102 1.10 -27.28 10.84
C ALA A 102 2.51 -27.43 11.39
N VAL A 103 2.82 -26.79 12.54
CA VAL A 103 4.12 -26.90 13.21
C VAL A 103 4.11 -27.93 14.36
N ASN A 104 3.04 -28.71 14.50
CA ASN A 104 2.86 -29.75 15.50
C ASN A 104 3.15 -29.26 16.94
N THR A 105 2.55 -28.14 17.34
CA THR A 105 2.75 -27.56 18.67
C THR A 105 1.45 -27.43 19.47
N LYS A 106 1.55 -27.58 20.79
CA LYS A 106 0.49 -27.20 21.75
C LYS A 106 0.75 -25.85 22.40
N ASN A 107 1.89 -25.21 22.09
CA ASN A 107 2.26 -23.92 22.62
C ASN A 107 1.64 -22.80 21.77
N TRP A 108 0.53 -22.24 22.26
CA TRP A 108 -0.21 -21.18 21.58
C TRP A 108 0.60 -19.88 21.41
N THR A 109 1.50 -19.58 22.36
CA THR A 109 2.39 -18.42 22.26
C THR A 109 3.36 -18.59 21.09
N PHE A 110 3.94 -19.80 20.94
CA PHE A 110 4.83 -20.10 19.82
C PHE A 110 4.11 -20.02 18.48
N ALA A 111 2.91 -20.60 18.37
CA ALA A 111 2.11 -20.50 17.16
C ALA A 111 1.72 -19.06 16.83
N LYS A 112 1.43 -18.24 17.85
CA LYS A 112 1.14 -16.81 17.67
C LYS A 112 2.37 -16.04 17.19
N ASP A 113 3.54 -16.28 17.76
CA ASP A 113 4.77 -15.62 17.36
C ASP A 113 5.14 -15.96 15.90
N ILE A 114 4.90 -17.19 15.45
CA ILE A 114 5.03 -17.61 14.04
C ILE A 114 4.08 -16.80 13.15
N LEU A 115 2.80 -16.71 13.52
CA LEU A 115 1.79 -15.97 12.76
C LEU A 115 2.13 -14.49 12.67
N ASP A 116 2.52 -13.87 13.78
CA ASP A 116 2.89 -12.45 13.83
C ASP A 116 4.14 -12.17 12.98
N THR A 117 5.15 -13.06 13.05
CA THR A 117 6.36 -12.98 12.20
C THR A 117 6.03 -13.08 10.72
N LEU A 118 5.16 -14.01 10.35
CA LEU A 118 4.71 -14.18 8.97
C LEU A 118 3.92 -12.95 8.47
N ASN A 119 3.04 -12.41 9.30
CA ASN A 119 2.28 -11.19 8.97
C ASN A 119 3.22 -9.98 8.80
N ALA A 120 4.21 -9.83 9.68
CA ALA A 120 5.22 -8.79 9.57
C ALA A 120 6.00 -8.89 8.24
N PHE A 121 6.41 -10.09 7.85
CA PHE A 121 7.05 -10.35 6.56
C PHE A 121 6.13 -10.00 5.39
N MET A 122 4.87 -10.45 5.40
CA MET A 122 3.92 -10.17 4.31
C MET A 122 3.61 -8.68 4.16
N CYS A 123 3.82 -7.88 5.21
CA CYS A 123 3.68 -6.42 5.18
C CYS A 123 5.00 -5.67 4.90
N SER A 124 6.15 -6.34 4.88
CA SER A 124 7.47 -5.72 4.67
C SER A 124 7.85 -5.65 3.19
N ALA A 125 8.86 -4.83 2.86
CA ALA A 125 9.49 -4.82 1.53
C ALA A 125 10.58 -5.90 1.36
N ASP A 126 10.92 -6.63 2.43
CA ASP A 126 12.03 -7.58 2.45
C ASP A 126 11.79 -8.77 1.51
N MET A 127 12.87 -9.28 0.93
CA MET A 127 12.82 -10.38 -0.05
C MET A 127 12.71 -11.77 0.60
N ARG A 128 12.94 -11.88 1.91
CA ARG A 128 12.87 -13.11 2.70
C ARG A 128 12.44 -12.83 4.13
N ILE A 129 12.03 -13.86 4.85
CA ILE A 129 11.76 -13.75 6.27
C ILE A 129 13.09 -13.51 7.00
N LEU A 130 13.12 -12.49 7.86
CA LEU A 130 14.28 -12.08 8.66
C LEU A 130 13.95 -12.16 10.14
N TYR A 131 14.98 -12.25 10.98
CA TYR A 131 14.82 -12.20 12.43
C TYR A 131 14.13 -10.92 12.93
N THR A 132 14.30 -9.81 12.20
CA THR A 132 13.66 -8.52 12.49
C THR A 132 12.14 -8.53 12.37
N HIS A 133 11.55 -9.54 11.68
CA HIS A 133 10.10 -9.71 11.62
C HIS A 133 9.51 -10.29 12.91
N PHE A 134 10.33 -10.89 13.76
CA PHE A 134 9.88 -11.39 15.05
C PHE A 134 9.65 -10.21 16.00
N ALA A 135 8.39 -9.97 16.37
CA ALA A 135 7.96 -8.76 17.08
C ALA A 135 8.65 -8.52 18.44
N ARG A 136 9.21 -9.58 19.07
CA ARG A 136 9.94 -9.50 20.33
C ARG A 136 11.46 -9.35 20.16
N ALA A 137 11.95 -9.24 18.92
CA ALA A 137 13.39 -9.15 18.63
C ALA A 137 13.99 -7.81 19.05
N ASP A 138 13.18 -6.74 19.05
CA ASP A 138 13.68 -5.38 19.24
C ASP A 138 13.52 -4.91 20.70
N THR A 139 14.26 -5.51 21.60
CA THR A 139 14.32 -5.06 22.99
C THR A 139 15.55 -4.21 23.29
N GLY A 140 16.46 -4.00 22.31
CA GLY A 140 17.76 -3.35 22.51
C GLY A 140 18.69 -4.08 23.51
N LYS A 141 18.30 -5.29 23.93
CA LYS A 141 19.05 -6.13 24.87
C LYS A 141 19.75 -7.28 24.14
N VAL A 142 20.90 -7.64 24.64
CA VAL A 142 21.60 -8.87 24.20
C VAL A 142 20.71 -10.08 24.54
N LEU A 143 20.37 -10.87 23.52
CA LEU A 143 19.57 -12.07 23.73
C LEU A 143 20.38 -13.14 24.46
N THR A 144 19.71 -13.89 25.32
CA THR A 144 20.28 -15.13 25.87
C THR A 144 20.25 -16.22 24.81
N SER A 145 21.14 -17.22 24.88
CA SER A 145 21.18 -18.37 23.96
C SER A 145 19.84 -19.13 23.86
N LYS A 146 19.02 -19.09 24.91
CA LYS A 146 17.66 -19.66 24.89
C LYS A 146 16.70 -18.81 24.04
N GLN A 147 16.80 -17.48 24.14
CA GLN A 147 15.98 -16.54 23.35
C GLN A 147 16.37 -16.58 21.89
N GLU A 148 17.66 -16.67 21.57
CA GLU A 148 18.14 -16.80 20.20
C GLU A 148 17.61 -18.09 19.54
N ARG A 149 17.72 -19.22 20.23
CA ARG A 149 17.16 -20.50 19.74
C ARG A 149 15.65 -20.43 19.52
N TYR A 150 14.93 -19.79 20.43
CA TYR A 150 13.49 -19.61 20.28
C TYR A 150 13.15 -18.75 19.05
N GLN A 151 13.89 -17.65 18.85
CA GLN A 151 13.72 -16.77 17.68
C GLN A 151 13.98 -17.53 16.36
N ILE A 152 15.05 -18.34 16.31
CA ILE A 152 15.35 -19.19 15.16
C ILE A 152 14.16 -20.12 14.86
N GLN A 153 13.66 -20.83 15.87
CA GLN A 153 12.53 -21.73 15.71
C GLN A 153 11.25 -21.03 15.21
N VAL A 154 10.99 -19.80 15.67
CA VAL A 154 9.84 -19.00 15.19
C VAL A 154 10.02 -18.64 13.72
N VAL A 155 11.21 -18.20 13.31
CA VAL A 155 11.50 -17.86 11.91
C VAL A 155 11.39 -19.09 11.01
N GLU A 156 11.97 -20.22 11.39
CA GLU A 156 11.84 -21.51 10.69
C GLU A 156 10.37 -21.94 10.56
N GLY A 157 9.59 -21.79 11.64
CA GLY A 157 8.15 -22.03 11.63
C GLY A 157 7.41 -21.13 10.65
N ALA A 158 7.74 -19.85 10.61
CA ALA A 158 7.16 -18.90 9.66
C ALA A 158 7.54 -19.23 8.21
N GLU A 159 8.77 -19.65 7.95
CA GLU A 159 9.23 -20.12 6.62
C GLU A 159 8.48 -21.39 6.18
N LEU A 160 8.26 -22.33 7.09
CA LEU A 160 7.47 -23.53 6.82
C LEU A 160 6.03 -23.16 6.40
N ILE A 161 5.37 -22.28 7.17
CA ILE A 161 4.01 -21.82 6.86
C ILE A 161 3.99 -21.08 5.52
N TRP A 162 4.96 -20.17 5.29
CA TRP A 162 5.09 -19.46 4.02
C TRP A 162 5.20 -20.42 2.84
N LYS A 163 6.04 -21.45 2.93
CA LYS A 163 6.21 -22.48 1.90
C LYS A 163 4.91 -23.22 1.61
N ARG A 164 4.14 -23.58 2.65
CA ARG A 164 2.84 -24.23 2.49
C ARG A 164 1.79 -23.31 1.85
N MET A 165 1.73 -22.05 2.29
CA MET A 165 0.81 -21.05 1.72
C MET A 165 1.07 -20.79 0.23
N THR A 166 2.34 -20.73 -0.16
CA THR A 166 2.77 -20.41 -1.52
C THR A 166 2.79 -21.63 -2.45
N ASN A 167 2.70 -22.85 -1.94
CA ASN A 167 2.52 -24.04 -2.75
C ASN A 167 1.05 -24.20 -3.13
N VAL A 168 0.72 -24.04 -4.42
CA VAL A 168 -0.64 -24.13 -4.95
C VAL A 168 -1.27 -25.49 -4.65
N GLN A 169 -0.48 -26.57 -4.60
CA GLN A 169 -0.96 -27.95 -4.38
C GLN A 169 -1.12 -28.30 -2.89
N ASP A 170 -0.53 -27.53 -1.97
CA ASP A 170 -0.70 -27.77 -0.54
C ASP A 170 -2.11 -27.32 -0.09
N PRO A 171 -2.86 -28.13 0.66
CA PRO A 171 -4.21 -27.76 1.12
C PRO A 171 -4.20 -26.67 2.20
N PHE A 172 -3.05 -26.29 2.72
CA PHE A 172 -2.96 -25.25 3.74
C PHE A 172 -3.53 -23.92 3.21
N PRO A 173 -4.38 -23.21 3.98
CA PRO A 173 -5.01 -21.99 3.53
C PRO A 173 -3.99 -20.88 3.21
N THR A 174 -4.31 -20.02 2.25
CA THR A 174 -3.56 -18.82 1.95
C THR A 174 -4.42 -17.56 2.12
N VAL A 175 -3.79 -16.40 2.30
CA VAL A 175 -4.47 -15.11 2.51
C VAL A 175 -4.15 -14.12 1.39
N HIS A 176 -4.96 -13.05 1.32
CA HIS A 176 -4.78 -12.02 0.30
C HIS A 176 -3.39 -11.38 0.31
N ASP A 177 -2.82 -11.14 1.49
CA ASP A 177 -1.49 -10.55 1.61
C ASP A 177 -0.38 -11.51 1.14
N CYS A 178 -0.61 -12.82 1.15
CA CYS A 178 0.34 -13.80 0.64
C CYS A 178 0.58 -13.63 -0.87
N TYR A 179 -0.46 -13.60 -1.70
CA TYR A 179 -0.27 -13.43 -3.14
C TYR A 179 0.17 -12.00 -3.50
N LEU A 180 -0.19 -10.98 -2.71
CA LEU A 180 0.36 -9.63 -2.87
C LEU A 180 1.87 -9.62 -2.60
N LYS A 181 2.31 -10.28 -1.53
CA LYS A 181 3.74 -10.45 -1.22
C LYS A 181 4.48 -11.22 -2.30
N GLN A 182 3.93 -12.32 -2.80
CA GLN A 182 4.52 -13.05 -3.92
C GLN A 182 4.64 -12.19 -5.18
N TYR A 183 3.64 -11.34 -5.44
CA TYR A 183 3.67 -10.40 -6.56
C TYR A 183 4.82 -9.40 -6.43
N GLN A 184 5.04 -8.86 -5.22
CA GLN A 184 6.17 -7.99 -4.92
C GLN A 184 7.51 -8.73 -5.10
N LEU A 185 7.64 -9.96 -4.56
CA LEU A 185 8.83 -10.78 -4.70
C LEU A 185 9.17 -11.13 -6.15
N GLY A 186 8.17 -11.23 -7.01
CA GLY A 186 8.31 -11.40 -8.46
C GLY A 186 8.76 -10.15 -9.21
N MET A 187 8.98 -9.03 -8.51
CA MET A 187 9.43 -7.74 -9.08
C MET A 187 8.65 -7.36 -10.36
N PRO A 188 7.33 -7.14 -10.27
CA PRO A 188 6.48 -6.93 -11.44
C PRO A 188 6.89 -5.67 -12.20
N ASN A 189 7.00 -5.78 -13.52
CA ASN A 189 7.29 -4.64 -14.38
C ASN A 189 5.99 -4.02 -14.93
N LEU A 190 5.44 -3.05 -14.20
CA LEU A 190 4.25 -2.31 -14.58
C LEU A 190 4.52 -1.32 -15.73
N SER A 191 5.78 -0.90 -15.91
CA SER A 191 6.19 0.05 -16.96
C SER A 191 6.01 -0.50 -18.39
N ARG A 192 5.87 -1.83 -18.55
CA ARG A 192 5.50 -2.44 -19.84
C ARG A 192 4.08 -2.09 -20.27
N ARG A 193 3.19 -1.84 -19.31
CA ARG A 193 1.77 -1.58 -19.56
C ARG A 193 1.39 -0.12 -19.36
N TYR A 194 1.99 0.54 -18.38
CA TYR A 194 1.64 1.89 -17.98
C TYR A 194 2.82 2.84 -18.16
N THR A 195 2.54 4.01 -18.72
CA THR A 195 3.52 5.10 -18.86
C THR A 195 3.59 5.95 -17.61
N THR A 196 2.52 5.94 -16.81
CA THR A 196 2.41 6.73 -15.56
C THR A 196 1.65 5.93 -14.50
N ILE A 197 2.11 6.02 -13.26
CA ILE A 197 1.41 5.53 -12.07
C ILE A 197 1.04 6.73 -11.19
N LEU A 198 -0.26 6.85 -10.89
CA LEU A 198 -0.80 7.78 -9.91
C LEU A 198 -1.06 7.00 -8.63
N PHE A 199 -0.33 7.30 -7.57
CA PHE A 199 -0.43 6.60 -6.30
C PHE A 199 -1.04 7.55 -5.26
N ASP A 200 -2.35 7.41 -5.04
CA ASP A 200 -3.12 8.21 -4.10
C ASP A 200 -3.07 7.62 -2.68
N GLU A 201 -3.26 8.46 -1.67
CA GLU A 201 -3.17 8.12 -0.24
C GLU A 201 -1.88 7.37 0.11
N ALA A 202 -0.76 7.79 -0.47
CA ALA A 202 0.54 7.12 -0.35
C ALA A 202 1.09 7.06 1.09
N GLN A 203 0.58 7.87 2.03
CA GLN A 203 0.92 7.81 3.45
C GLN A 203 0.40 6.55 4.14
N ASP A 204 -0.67 5.92 3.62
CA ASP A 204 -1.28 4.72 4.17
C ASP A 204 -0.83 3.43 3.47
N ALA A 205 0.11 3.53 2.53
CA ALA A 205 0.62 2.39 1.80
C ALA A 205 1.44 1.47 2.71
N ASN A 206 1.23 0.15 2.59
CA ASN A 206 2.14 -0.80 3.19
C ASN A 206 3.47 -0.87 2.39
N PRO A 207 4.58 -1.28 3.01
CA PRO A 207 5.89 -1.36 2.36
C PRO A 207 5.90 -2.24 1.10
N VAL A 208 5.08 -3.28 1.04
CA VAL A 208 4.94 -4.15 -0.14
C VAL A 208 4.44 -3.35 -1.34
N THR A 209 3.35 -2.60 -1.17
CA THR A 209 2.77 -1.77 -2.25
C THR A 209 3.72 -0.65 -2.64
N SER A 210 4.35 0.00 -1.67
CA SER A 210 5.35 1.05 -1.91
C SER A 210 6.53 0.50 -2.72
N SER A 211 7.07 -0.67 -2.37
CA SER A 211 8.15 -1.34 -3.09
C SER A 211 7.75 -1.64 -4.55
N ILE A 212 6.53 -2.16 -4.79
CA ILE A 212 6.03 -2.41 -6.14
C ILE A 212 6.01 -1.14 -6.98
N VAL A 213 5.56 -0.01 -6.42
CA VAL A 213 5.43 1.26 -7.15
C VAL A 213 6.78 1.93 -7.37
N LEU A 214 7.62 2.00 -6.33
CA LEU A 214 8.85 2.79 -6.35
C LEU A 214 9.95 2.18 -7.22
N GLN A 215 9.91 0.88 -7.49
CA GLN A 215 10.88 0.22 -8.38
C GLN A 215 10.54 0.36 -9.88
N GLN A 216 9.41 1.00 -10.24
CA GLN A 216 9.03 1.15 -11.64
C GLN A 216 9.85 2.22 -12.37
N ASN A 217 10.14 1.96 -13.66
CA ASN A 217 10.88 2.88 -14.52
C ASN A 217 9.97 3.86 -15.30
N CYS A 218 8.64 3.80 -15.11
CA CYS A 218 7.72 4.79 -15.66
C CYS A 218 7.58 5.99 -14.73
N LYS A 219 6.85 7.02 -15.19
CA LYS A 219 6.52 8.17 -14.36
C LYS A 219 5.68 7.76 -13.15
N VAL A 220 6.04 8.25 -11.96
CA VAL A 220 5.31 8.01 -10.72
C VAL A 220 4.96 9.33 -10.05
N ILE A 221 3.68 9.55 -9.77
CA ILE A 221 3.16 10.68 -9.00
C ILE A 221 2.54 10.13 -7.73
N LEU A 222 3.19 10.41 -6.58
CA LEU A 222 2.71 10.05 -5.26
C LEU A 222 1.99 11.25 -4.65
N VAL A 223 0.78 11.01 -4.16
CA VAL A 223 -0.01 12.05 -3.49
C VAL A 223 -0.46 11.54 -2.14
N GLY A 224 -0.36 12.37 -1.11
CA GLY A 224 -0.80 11.98 0.22
C GLY A 224 -0.72 13.11 1.24
N ASP A 225 -1.31 12.83 2.41
CA ASP A 225 -1.30 13.72 3.57
C ASP A 225 -0.57 13.06 4.73
N ARG A 226 0.63 13.56 5.04
CA ARG A 226 1.44 13.04 6.13
C ARG A 226 0.73 13.04 7.49
N HIS A 227 -0.22 13.96 7.70
CA HIS A 227 -0.95 14.12 8.96
C HIS A 227 -2.18 13.22 9.07
N GLN A 228 -2.58 12.56 7.98
CA GLN A 228 -3.72 11.66 7.92
C GLN A 228 -3.34 10.17 7.98
N GLN A 229 -2.10 9.83 8.32
CA GLN A 229 -1.68 8.44 8.43
C GLN A 229 -2.40 7.73 9.59
N ILE A 230 -3.43 6.93 9.27
CA ILE A 230 -4.26 6.22 10.25
C ILE A 230 -3.97 4.71 10.32
N TYR A 231 -3.26 4.15 9.34
CA TYR A 231 -2.99 2.71 9.25
C TYR A 231 -1.58 2.30 9.67
N ARG A 232 -0.87 3.14 10.42
CA ARG A 232 0.48 2.84 10.94
C ARG A 232 0.53 1.52 11.74
N PHE A 233 -0.53 1.19 12.46
CA PHE A 233 -0.67 -0.05 13.24
C PHE A 233 -0.75 -1.32 12.36
N ARG A 234 -0.99 -1.19 11.04
CA ARG A 234 -0.96 -2.28 10.04
C ARG A 234 0.36 -2.35 9.27
N GLY A 235 1.43 -1.75 9.80
CA GLY A 235 2.72 -1.71 9.13
C GLY A 235 2.80 -0.68 7.99
N ALA A 236 1.82 0.23 7.86
CA ALA A 236 1.90 1.30 6.88
C ALA A 236 3.10 2.21 7.21
N ASN A 237 4.02 2.30 6.27
CA ASN A 237 5.09 3.29 6.26
C ASN A 237 4.69 4.41 5.31
N ASN A 238 5.00 5.65 5.70
CA ASN A 238 4.75 6.77 4.83
C ASN A 238 5.61 6.67 3.57
N ALA A 239 5.03 6.21 2.47
CA ALA A 239 5.73 6.07 1.19
C ALA A 239 6.29 7.41 0.68
N LEU A 240 5.71 8.55 1.12
CA LEU A 240 6.16 9.90 0.73
C LEU A 240 7.55 10.25 1.31
N ASP A 241 8.01 9.55 2.34
CA ASP A 241 9.31 9.77 3.00
C ASP A 241 10.33 8.64 2.67
N SER A 242 10.04 7.84 1.67
CA SER A 242 10.92 6.75 1.22
C SER A 242 12.26 7.28 0.71
N LYS A 243 13.36 6.56 1.00
CA LYS A 243 14.71 6.92 0.55
C LYS A 243 14.83 6.92 -0.98
N GLU A 244 14.05 6.09 -1.67
CA GLU A 244 13.99 6.01 -3.13
C GLU A 244 13.44 7.30 -3.76
N LEU A 245 12.86 8.19 -2.96
CA LEU A 245 12.31 9.48 -3.39
C LEU A 245 13.23 10.67 -3.09
N MET A 246 14.46 10.46 -2.62
CA MET A 246 15.39 11.56 -2.30
C MET A 246 15.64 12.51 -3.49
N ASN A 247 15.59 11.97 -4.72
CA ASN A 247 15.79 12.73 -5.96
C ASN A 247 14.46 13.04 -6.69
N ALA A 248 13.32 12.88 -6.04
CA ALA A 248 12.03 13.20 -6.63
C ALA A 248 11.71 14.69 -6.46
N ASP A 249 11.03 15.26 -7.44
CA ASP A 249 10.46 16.61 -7.30
C ASP A 249 9.40 16.60 -6.20
N GLN A 250 9.44 17.59 -5.29
CA GLN A 250 8.52 17.69 -4.17
C GLN A 250 7.67 18.95 -4.27
N LEU A 251 6.36 18.80 -4.14
CA LEU A 251 5.42 19.91 -4.08
C LEU A 251 4.66 19.89 -2.75
N TYR A 252 4.52 21.08 -2.17
CA TYR A 252 3.77 21.33 -0.93
C TYR A 252 2.65 22.33 -1.21
N PRO A 253 1.49 21.90 -1.76
CA PRO A 253 0.38 22.79 -2.00
C PRO A 253 -0.07 23.46 -0.70
N LYS A 254 -0.05 24.81 -0.68
CA LYS A 254 -0.57 25.57 0.45
C LYS A 254 -2.10 25.49 0.48
N PHE A 255 -2.68 25.58 1.67
CA PHE A 255 -4.14 25.64 1.85
C PHE A 255 -4.71 26.84 1.10
N HIS A 256 -5.54 26.59 0.11
CA HIS A 256 -6.64 27.49 -0.21
C HIS A 256 -7.90 26.87 0.44
N VAL A 257 -8.25 27.39 1.61
CA VAL A 257 -9.52 27.10 2.25
C VAL A 257 -10.58 27.44 1.24
N CYS A 258 -11.27 26.42 0.70
CA CYS A 258 -12.44 26.64 -0.12
C CYS A 258 -13.55 27.12 0.84
N PHE A 259 -13.75 28.43 0.92
CA PHE A 259 -14.79 29.11 1.73
C PHE A 259 -16.21 28.82 1.21
N LEU A 260 -16.47 27.69 0.57
CA LEU A 260 -17.78 27.36 0.01
C LEU A 260 -18.68 26.55 0.94
N LEU A 261 -18.30 26.36 2.23
CA LEU A 261 -19.16 25.71 3.23
C LEU A 261 -19.43 26.56 4.50
N ALA A 262 -19.05 27.83 4.51
CA ALA A 262 -19.28 28.72 5.67
C ALA A 262 -20.58 29.53 5.61
N SER A 263 -21.48 29.31 4.66
CA SER A 263 -22.68 30.13 4.53
C SER A 263 -23.96 29.54 5.13
N LYS A 264 -23.89 28.56 6.03
CA LYS A 264 -25.08 28.08 6.79
C LYS A 264 -24.75 27.61 8.22
N ILE A 265 -24.01 28.40 8.99
CA ILE A 265 -24.06 28.30 10.45
C ILE A 265 -24.44 29.66 10.98
N THR A 266 -25.75 29.89 11.06
CA THR A 266 -26.34 31.01 11.82
C THR A 266 -26.25 30.62 13.29
N ILE A 267 -25.26 31.19 14.03
CA ILE A 267 -25.20 31.08 15.48
C ILE A 267 -26.30 32.02 16.02
N SER A 268 -27.43 31.45 16.38
CA SER A 268 -28.43 32.13 17.20
C SER A 268 -27.92 32.23 18.62
N ARG A 269 -27.33 33.37 18.98
CA ARG A 269 -27.20 33.76 20.39
C ARG A 269 -28.56 34.19 20.89
N ARG A 270 -29.16 33.44 21.77
CA ARG A 270 -30.23 33.97 22.67
C ARG A 270 -29.52 34.50 23.92
N ILE A 271 -29.90 35.76 24.22
CA ILE A 271 -29.68 36.51 25.40
C ILE A 271 -30.31 35.81 26.62
#